data_842a0111d35866a4fae5832ddad2e5e3
#
_entry.id   842a0111d35866a4fae5832ddad2e5e3
#
_cell.length_a   1.000
_cell.length_b   1.000
_cell.length_c   1.000
_cell.angle_alpha   90.00
_cell.angle_beta   90.00
_cell.angle_gamma   90.00
#
_symmetry.space_group_name_H-M   'P 1'
#
loop_
_entity.id
_entity.type
_entity.pdbx_description
1 polymer ?
#
loop_
_entity_poly.entity_id
_entity_poly.type
_entity_poly.pdbx_seq_one_letter_code
_entity_poly.pdbx_strand_id
1 'polypeptide(L)'
;MNSCKIKEKILLGIVSIIVGVITGVLTSFFGQVLLKVSDLRVEYFGYLIPFLAVVGFLFHKIYLKYGKNAVEGMNIVFRIGQGEDNRISKWLIPFMMIGTWLAHLFGASVGREGVAVQLGATVANQFQQWFSSKRNRQILLMIGMASGFAGLFGTPLAATFFAIEVMIVGQLQIDALFYALLSSFISMNVAQSLGLEKFMVGIPVEIQFDETLVKMVVLGIAFGLTGRLFSVSLAYLKKYWSAKIPSPTLRIFLLGIIVSILIAAFGSGRYAGLGTNLIHASFYSETIYVQDWILKLGLTVFSLSAGFLGGEVTPLFSIGSSLGIVMSSWLGISPMVAAALGYGAVFGSATNTWLAPIFIIGEVFGYSMMPYAAIVCIVAFVVNGNDSIYGQQKIFELESIER
;
A
#
# COMPACT_ATOMS: atom_id res chain seq x y z
N MET A 1 6.46 26.26 -31.24
CA MET A 1 6.46 24.95 -30.57
C MET A 1 6.83 25.01 -29.09
N ASN A 2 7.71 25.91 -28.64
CA ASN A 2 8.16 26.01 -27.25
C ASN A 2 7.14 26.60 -26.25
N SER A 3 6.34 27.61 -26.67
CA SER A 3 5.40 28.31 -25.75
C SER A 3 4.27 27.41 -25.21
N CYS A 4 3.72 26.51 -26.02
CA CYS A 4 2.67 25.59 -25.59
C CYS A 4 3.19 24.55 -24.56
N LYS A 5 4.39 24.03 -24.81
CA LYS A 5 5.05 23.07 -23.87
C LYS A 5 5.37 23.72 -22.52
N ILE A 6 5.80 24.99 -22.52
CA ILE A 6 6.09 25.73 -21.28
C ILE A 6 4.80 25.96 -20.48
N LYS A 7 3.72 26.35 -21.16
CA LYS A 7 2.41 26.55 -20.51
C LYS A 7 1.89 25.27 -19.85
N GLU A 8 1.98 24.13 -20.54
CA GLU A 8 1.53 22.84 -19.93
C GLU A 8 2.41 22.43 -18.75
N LYS A 9 3.72 22.70 -18.74
CA LYS A 9 4.61 22.44 -17.59
C LYS A 9 4.24 23.31 -16.37
N ILE A 10 3.98 24.59 -16.60
CA ILE A 10 3.52 25.51 -15.53
C ILE A 10 2.16 25.03 -15.00
N LEU A 11 1.24 24.64 -15.88
CA LEU A 11 -0.06 24.12 -15.51
C LEU A 11 0.06 22.83 -14.67
N LEU A 12 0.97 21.90 -15.01
CA LEU A 12 1.26 20.72 -14.20
C LEU A 12 1.72 21.11 -12.79
N GLY A 13 2.59 22.12 -12.66
CA GLY A 13 3.02 22.61 -11.35
C GLY A 13 1.85 23.16 -10.52
N ILE A 14 0.99 23.99 -11.12
CA ILE A 14 -0.20 24.54 -10.44
C ILE A 14 -1.16 23.42 -10.02
N VAL A 15 -1.44 22.47 -10.93
CA VAL A 15 -2.33 21.34 -10.65
C VAL A 15 -1.73 20.43 -9.58
N SER A 16 -0.39 20.25 -9.52
CA SER A 16 0.27 19.50 -8.44
C SER A 16 0.01 20.09 -7.06
N ILE A 17 0.01 21.42 -6.94
CA ILE A 17 -0.32 22.11 -5.71
C ILE A 17 -1.78 21.87 -5.32
N ILE A 18 -2.69 22.06 -6.27
CA ILE A 18 -4.13 21.87 -6.04
C ILE A 18 -4.45 20.42 -5.64
N VAL A 19 -3.89 19.45 -6.37
CA VAL A 19 -4.04 18.03 -6.07
C VAL A 19 -3.47 17.69 -4.70
N GLY A 20 -2.29 18.22 -4.36
CA GLY A 20 -1.68 18.04 -3.04
C GLY A 20 -2.58 18.52 -1.91
N VAL A 21 -3.14 19.73 -2.02
CA VAL A 21 -4.05 20.28 -1.01
C VAL A 21 -5.33 19.45 -0.89
N ILE A 22 -6.03 19.19 -1.99
CA ILE A 22 -7.30 18.44 -1.97
C ILE A 22 -7.07 17.02 -1.42
N THR A 23 -6.01 16.35 -1.88
CA THR A 23 -5.69 15.00 -1.44
C THR A 23 -5.27 14.96 0.02
N GLY A 24 -4.50 15.96 0.51
CA GLY A 24 -4.12 16.07 1.92
C GLY A 24 -5.33 16.19 2.85
N VAL A 25 -6.31 17.03 2.49
CA VAL A 25 -7.59 17.13 3.24
C VAL A 25 -8.33 15.79 3.23
N LEU A 26 -8.44 15.17 2.06
CA LEU A 26 -9.19 13.93 1.86
C LEU A 26 -8.56 12.77 2.65
N THR A 27 -7.24 12.62 2.58
CA THR A 27 -6.50 11.55 3.28
C THR A 27 -6.46 11.77 4.78
N SER A 28 -6.41 13.02 5.25
CA SER A 28 -6.54 13.34 6.67
C SER A 28 -7.90 12.90 7.22
N PHE A 29 -8.98 13.27 6.54
CA PHE A 29 -10.34 12.85 6.92
C PHE A 29 -10.48 11.32 6.88
N PHE A 30 -10.03 10.69 5.80
CA PHE A 30 -10.07 9.23 5.66
C PHE A 30 -9.30 8.52 6.78
N GLY A 31 -8.08 8.97 7.09
CA GLY A 31 -7.22 8.37 8.09
C GLY A 31 -7.74 8.52 9.52
N GLN A 32 -8.20 9.73 9.88
CA GLN A 32 -8.74 9.99 11.22
C GLN A 32 -10.01 9.18 11.51
N VAL A 33 -10.94 9.10 10.55
CA VAL A 33 -12.14 8.26 10.71
C VAL A 33 -11.75 6.80 10.83
N LEU A 34 -10.77 6.33 10.04
CA LEU A 34 -10.31 4.95 10.08
C LEU A 34 -9.69 4.58 11.44
N LEU A 35 -8.92 5.48 12.06
CA LEU A 35 -8.35 5.26 13.40
C LEU A 35 -9.48 5.10 14.43
N LYS A 36 -10.44 6.01 14.47
CA LYS A 36 -11.62 5.91 15.36
C LYS A 36 -12.41 4.62 15.15
N VAL A 37 -12.61 4.22 13.90
CA VAL A 37 -13.28 2.97 13.54
C VAL A 37 -12.49 1.76 14.03
N SER A 38 -11.15 1.83 13.97
CA SER A 38 -10.29 0.77 14.48
C SER A 38 -10.34 0.65 16.01
N ASP A 39 -10.42 1.77 16.73
CA ASP A 39 -10.56 1.79 18.18
C ASP A 39 -11.92 1.19 18.60
N LEU A 40 -13.01 1.59 17.93
CA LEU A 40 -14.34 1.01 18.14
C LEU A 40 -14.35 -0.51 17.88
N ARG A 41 -13.65 -0.98 16.83
CA ARG A 41 -13.51 -2.41 16.60
C ARG A 41 -12.83 -3.12 17.76
N VAL A 42 -11.74 -2.56 18.29
CA VAL A 42 -11.02 -3.19 19.42
C VAL A 42 -11.94 -3.30 20.63
N GLU A 43 -12.68 -2.26 20.95
CA GLU A 43 -13.59 -2.20 22.10
C GLU A 43 -14.77 -3.16 21.96
N TYR A 44 -15.37 -3.24 20.77
CA TYR A 44 -16.58 -4.02 20.51
C TYR A 44 -16.36 -5.24 19.62
N PHE A 45 -15.14 -5.78 19.56
CA PHE A 45 -14.75 -6.83 18.61
C PHE A 45 -15.72 -8.02 18.58
N GLY A 46 -16.07 -8.58 19.73
CA GLY A 46 -16.94 -9.76 19.83
C GLY A 46 -18.35 -9.53 19.29
N TYR A 47 -18.85 -8.29 19.35
CA TYR A 47 -20.16 -7.91 18.81
C TYR A 47 -20.11 -7.59 17.32
N LEU A 48 -19.01 -7.06 16.82
CA LEU A 48 -18.88 -6.56 15.45
C LEU A 48 -18.49 -7.66 14.46
N ILE A 49 -17.54 -8.53 14.83
CA ILE A 49 -16.98 -9.54 13.93
C ILE A 49 -18.02 -10.49 13.30
N PRO A 50 -19.11 -10.92 13.98
CA PRO A 50 -20.10 -11.79 13.36
C PRO A 50 -20.85 -11.15 12.19
N PHE A 51 -20.89 -9.81 12.12
CA PHE A 51 -21.58 -9.07 11.06
C PHE A 51 -20.72 -8.80 9.84
N LEU A 52 -19.43 -9.14 9.85
CA LEU A 52 -18.50 -8.88 8.73
C LEU A 52 -19.06 -9.38 7.38
N ALA A 53 -19.56 -10.60 7.35
CA ALA A 53 -20.10 -11.20 6.13
C ALA A 53 -21.36 -10.48 5.61
N VAL A 54 -22.27 -10.13 6.51
CA VAL A 54 -23.55 -9.46 6.18
C VAL A 54 -23.28 -8.04 5.65
N VAL A 55 -22.44 -7.29 6.38
CA VAL A 55 -22.09 -5.91 5.97
C VAL A 55 -21.31 -5.91 4.66
N GLY A 56 -20.36 -6.84 4.49
CA GLY A 56 -19.63 -7.03 3.24
C GLY A 56 -20.57 -7.29 2.07
N PHE A 57 -21.55 -8.19 2.24
CA PHE A 57 -22.57 -8.51 1.24
C PHE A 57 -23.41 -7.29 0.85
N LEU A 58 -23.98 -6.60 1.84
CA LEU A 58 -24.85 -5.43 1.62
C LEU A 58 -24.10 -4.30 0.92
N PHE A 59 -22.92 -3.97 1.43
CA PHE A 59 -22.10 -2.91 0.86
C PHE A 59 -21.66 -3.26 -0.57
N HIS A 60 -21.20 -4.49 -0.81
CA HIS A 60 -20.72 -4.90 -2.13
C HIS A 60 -21.83 -4.89 -3.19
N LYS A 61 -23.06 -5.24 -2.79
CA LYS A 61 -24.24 -5.13 -3.68
C LYS A 61 -24.50 -3.69 -4.13
N ILE A 62 -24.38 -2.72 -3.21
CA ILE A 62 -24.51 -1.29 -3.51
C ILE A 62 -23.33 -0.83 -4.39
N TYR A 63 -22.11 -1.25 -4.06
CA TYR A 63 -20.90 -0.91 -4.80
C TYR A 63 -20.96 -1.37 -6.27
N LEU A 64 -21.37 -2.60 -6.51
CA LEU A 64 -21.53 -3.12 -7.89
C LEU A 64 -22.62 -2.36 -8.68
N LYS A 65 -23.69 -1.92 -8.00
CA LYS A 65 -24.81 -1.23 -8.66
C LYS A 65 -24.46 0.21 -9.03
N TYR A 66 -23.74 0.93 -8.17
CA TYR A 66 -23.54 2.38 -8.30
C TYR A 66 -22.08 2.80 -8.54
N GLY A 67 -21.10 1.92 -8.31
CA GLY A 67 -19.67 2.24 -8.37
C GLY A 67 -19.14 2.51 -9.78
N LYS A 68 -19.88 2.13 -10.85
CA LYS A 68 -19.40 2.25 -12.25
C LYS A 68 -18.02 1.58 -12.39
N ASN A 69 -17.06 2.26 -13.09
CA ASN A 69 -15.70 1.75 -13.22
C ASN A 69 -14.83 1.85 -11.94
N ALA A 70 -15.36 2.46 -10.87
CA ALA A 70 -14.72 2.43 -9.56
C ALA A 70 -14.54 1.00 -9.02
N VAL A 71 -15.37 0.03 -9.46
CA VAL A 71 -15.28 -1.39 -9.06
C VAL A 71 -13.97 -2.05 -9.49
N GLU A 72 -13.25 -1.47 -10.44
CA GLU A 72 -11.95 -1.95 -10.90
C GLU A 72 -10.82 -1.62 -9.92
N GLY A 73 -11.04 -0.68 -9.00
CA GLY A 73 -10.09 -0.30 -7.95
C GLY A 73 -8.75 0.16 -8.51
N MET A 74 -7.66 -0.47 -8.06
CA MET A 74 -6.30 -0.12 -8.50
C MET A 74 -6.05 -0.45 -9.98
N ASN A 75 -6.77 -1.40 -10.57
CA ASN A 75 -6.57 -1.81 -11.96
C ASN A 75 -6.84 -0.67 -12.96
N ILE A 76 -7.91 0.14 -12.73
CA ILE A 76 -8.17 1.29 -13.60
C ILE A 76 -7.07 2.35 -13.49
N VAL A 77 -6.48 2.54 -12.30
CA VAL A 77 -5.37 3.46 -12.09
C VAL A 77 -4.15 3.03 -12.93
N PHE A 78 -3.80 1.74 -12.90
CA PHE A 78 -2.70 1.21 -13.72
C PHE A 78 -2.95 1.35 -15.22
N ARG A 79 -4.14 0.99 -15.71
CA ARG A 79 -4.46 1.08 -17.13
C ARG A 79 -4.35 2.52 -17.67
N ILE A 80 -4.88 3.50 -16.92
CA ILE A 80 -4.77 4.91 -17.30
C ILE A 80 -3.32 5.38 -17.20
N GLY A 81 -2.59 5.01 -16.15
CA GLY A 81 -1.17 5.31 -16.00
C GLY A 81 -0.30 4.74 -17.12
N GLN A 82 -0.74 3.63 -17.72
CA GLN A 82 -0.09 3.01 -18.89
C GLN A 82 -0.62 3.57 -20.23
N GLY A 83 -1.47 4.58 -20.18
CA GLY A 83 -1.89 5.37 -21.34
C GLY A 83 -3.22 5.01 -21.95
N GLU A 84 -4.09 4.24 -21.29
CA GLU A 84 -5.48 4.13 -21.72
C GLU A 84 -6.19 5.49 -21.54
N ASP A 85 -6.98 5.86 -22.54
CA ASP A 85 -7.75 7.10 -22.51
C ASP A 85 -9.11 6.86 -21.85
N ASN A 86 -9.10 6.80 -20.53
CA ASN A 86 -10.30 6.56 -19.72
C ASN A 86 -10.36 7.58 -18.57
N ARG A 87 -11.51 7.69 -17.94
CA ARG A 87 -11.74 8.59 -16.80
C ARG A 87 -12.13 7.79 -15.57
N ILE A 88 -11.43 8.00 -14.46
CA ILE A 88 -11.78 7.37 -13.19
C ILE A 88 -13.07 8.02 -12.66
N SER A 89 -14.05 7.19 -12.35
CA SER A 89 -15.28 7.65 -11.72
C SER A 89 -15.01 8.27 -10.35
N LYS A 90 -15.48 9.50 -10.11
CA LYS A 90 -15.38 10.13 -8.78
C LYS A 90 -16.08 9.36 -7.66
N TRP A 91 -16.99 8.44 -8.02
CA TRP A 91 -17.60 7.51 -7.07
C TRP A 91 -16.61 6.55 -6.42
N LEU A 92 -15.40 6.39 -7.01
CA LEU A 92 -14.33 5.62 -6.38
C LEU A 92 -14.01 6.18 -4.98
N ILE A 93 -13.97 7.51 -4.81
CA ILE A 93 -13.63 8.14 -3.53
C ILE A 93 -14.57 7.68 -2.40
N PRO A 94 -15.89 7.95 -2.43
CA PRO A 94 -16.77 7.57 -1.32
C PRO A 94 -16.88 6.05 -1.16
N PHE A 95 -16.90 5.27 -2.23
CA PHE A 95 -17.00 3.81 -2.11
C PHE A 95 -15.75 3.19 -1.50
N MET A 96 -14.55 3.62 -1.89
CA MET A 96 -13.33 3.10 -1.29
C MET A 96 -13.19 3.51 0.17
N MET A 97 -13.54 4.75 0.53
CA MET A 97 -13.50 5.21 1.92
C MET A 97 -14.47 4.42 2.81
N ILE A 98 -15.75 4.41 2.45
CA ILE A 98 -16.79 3.75 3.24
C ILE A 98 -16.54 2.24 3.31
N GLY A 99 -16.22 1.60 2.18
CA GLY A 99 -15.96 0.17 2.14
C GLY A 99 -14.76 -0.23 2.99
N THR A 100 -13.71 0.59 3.02
CA THR A 100 -12.53 0.35 3.86
C THR A 100 -12.86 0.56 5.34
N TRP A 101 -13.61 1.60 5.70
CA TRP A 101 -14.06 1.82 7.07
C TRP A 101 -14.92 0.66 7.58
N LEU A 102 -15.86 0.19 6.77
CA LEU A 102 -16.69 -0.98 7.11
C LEU A 102 -15.84 -2.26 7.25
N ALA A 103 -14.93 -2.50 6.32
CA ALA A 103 -14.03 -3.65 6.41
C ALA A 103 -13.22 -3.63 7.72
N HIS A 104 -12.70 -2.45 8.12
CA HIS A 104 -11.96 -2.31 9.39
C HIS A 104 -12.85 -2.42 10.62
N LEU A 105 -14.03 -1.79 10.61
CA LEU A 105 -14.98 -1.83 11.74
C LEU A 105 -15.39 -3.26 12.08
N PHE A 106 -15.68 -4.04 11.04
CA PHE A 106 -16.14 -5.42 11.21
C PHE A 106 -15.02 -6.47 11.18
N GLY A 107 -13.75 -6.03 11.18
CA GLY A 107 -12.61 -6.88 11.50
C GLY A 107 -11.92 -7.58 10.34
N ALA A 108 -12.18 -7.25 9.07
CA ALA A 108 -11.39 -7.78 7.96
C ALA A 108 -9.90 -7.38 8.10
N SER A 109 -9.00 -8.27 7.73
CA SER A 109 -7.56 -8.00 7.72
C SER A 109 -7.16 -7.33 6.41
N VAL A 110 -7.13 -6.00 6.39
CA VAL A 110 -6.81 -5.19 5.20
C VAL A 110 -6.09 -3.90 5.59
N GLY A 111 -5.40 -3.28 4.62
CA GLY A 111 -4.67 -2.01 4.78
C GLY A 111 -5.46 -0.79 4.32
N ARG A 112 -4.78 0.35 4.25
CA ARG A 112 -5.39 1.65 3.92
C ARG A 112 -4.61 2.47 2.86
N GLU A 113 -3.31 2.28 2.74
CA GLU A 113 -2.44 3.12 1.88
C GLU A 113 -2.75 2.93 0.39
N GLY A 114 -2.98 1.69 -0.06
CA GLY A 114 -3.42 1.43 -1.43
C GLY A 114 -4.74 2.14 -1.78
N VAL A 115 -5.63 2.32 -0.79
CA VAL A 115 -6.84 3.13 -0.95
C VAL A 115 -6.49 4.60 -1.12
N ALA A 116 -5.62 5.17 -0.29
CA ALA A 116 -5.21 6.56 -0.40
C ALA A 116 -4.56 6.88 -1.75
N VAL A 117 -3.75 5.96 -2.30
CA VAL A 117 -3.20 6.05 -3.67
C VAL A 117 -4.33 6.18 -4.70
N GLN A 118 -5.37 5.37 -4.59
CA GLN A 118 -6.53 5.43 -5.49
C GLN A 118 -7.32 6.73 -5.32
N LEU A 119 -7.48 7.23 -4.09
CA LEU A 119 -8.15 8.51 -3.83
C LEU A 119 -7.40 9.66 -4.51
N GLY A 120 -6.09 9.75 -4.30
CA GLY A 120 -5.25 10.78 -4.91
C GLY A 120 -5.22 10.68 -6.43
N ALA A 121 -5.07 9.48 -6.98
CA ALA A 121 -5.14 9.24 -8.42
C ALA A 121 -6.49 9.68 -9.01
N THR A 122 -7.59 9.42 -8.29
CA THR A 122 -8.94 9.83 -8.73
C THR A 122 -9.08 11.35 -8.71
N VAL A 123 -8.60 12.03 -7.68
CA VAL A 123 -8.60 13.51 -7.60
C VAL A 123 -7.83 14.08 -8.79
N ALA A 124 -6.60 13.64 -9.00
CA ALA A 124 -5.74 14.12 -10.08
C ALA A 124 -6.37 13.87 -11.46
N ASN A 125 -6.93 12.69 -11.69
CA ASN A 125 -7.57 12.33 -12.97
C ASN A 125 -8.75 13.23 -13.34
N GLN A 126 -9.41 13.93 -12.39
CA GLN A 126 -10.48 14.89 -12.73
C GLN A 126 -9.94 16.09 -13.53
N PHE A 127 -8.65 16.42 -13.43
CA PHE A 127 -8.01 17.52 -14.15
C PHE A 127 -7.46 17.12 -15.53
N GLN A 128 -7.58 15.85 -15.95
CA GLN A 128 -7.00 15.36 -17.21
C GLN A 128 -7.44 16.12 -18.45
N GLN A 129 -8.66 16.66 -18.45
CA GLN A 129 -9.21 17.44 -19.58
C GLN A 129 -8.45 18.76 -19.83
N TRP A 130 -7.65 19.23 -18.87
CA TRP A 130 -6.84 20.44 -19.01
C TRP A 130 -5.54 20.20 -19.78
N PHE A 131 -5.23 18.92 -20.07
CA PHE A 131 -3.99 18.51 -20.72
C PHE A 131 -4.25 17.84 -22.06
N SER A 132 -3.65 18.38 -23.12
CA SER A 132 -3.75 17.81 -24.47
C SER A 132 -2.84 16.59 -24.63
N SER A 133 -1.65 16.63 -24.02
CA SER A 133 -0.66 15.57 -24.09
C SER A 133 -1.07 14.34 -23.29
N LYS A 134 -1.05 13.17 -23.95
CA LYS A 134 -1.24 11.87 -23.28
C LYS A 134 -0.21 11.66 -22.15
N ARG A 135 1.06 12.07 -22.40
CA ARG A 135 2.11 11.96 -21.40
C ARG A 135 1.83 12.80 -20.15
N ASN A 136 1.35 14.03 -20.31
CA ASN A 136 1.00 14.89 -19.17
C ASN A 136 -0.16 14.33 -18.37
N ARG A 137 -1.11 13.62 -18.99
CA ARG A 137 -2.19 12.90 -18.29
C ARG A 137 -1.67 11.71 -17.46
N GLN A 138 -0.63 11.02 -17.94
CA GLN A 138 0.05 9.98 -17.16
C GLN A 138 0.81 10.58 -15.96
N ILE A 139 1.56 11.67 -16.18
CA ILE A 139 2.24 12.39 -15.10
C ILE A 139 1.24 12.85 -14.03
N LEU A 140 0.10 13.40 -14.46
CA LEU A 140 -0.97 13.83 -13.54
C LEU A 140 -1.45 12.70 -12.63
N LEU A 141 -1.57 11.49 -13.16
CA LEU A 141 -1.96 10.32 -12.36
C LEU A 141 -0.90 9.98 -11.28
N MET A 142 0.39 10.03 -11.66
CA MET A 142 1.49 9.80 -10.71
C MET A 142 1.53 10.88 -9.62
N ILE A 143 1.24 12.14 -9.96
CA ILE A 143 1.06 13.23 -8.99
C ILE A 143 0.00 12.86 -7.95
N GLY A 144 -1.16 12.36 -8.42
CA GLY A 144 -2.24 11.94 -7.54
C GLY A 144 -1.87 10.76 -6.66
N MET A 145 -1.23 9.73 -7.23
CA MET A 145 -0.78 8.56 -6.48
C MET A 145 0.21 8.94 -5.37
N ALA A 146 1.20 9.74 -5.70
CA ALA A 146 2.20 10.23 -4.77
C ALA A 146 1.57 11.06 -3.63
N SER A 147 0.67 12.00 -3.97
CA SER A 147 -0.01 12.82 -2.97
C SER A 147 -0.92 11.99 -2.05
N GLY A 148 -1.60 10.96 -2.60
CA GLY A 148 -2.44 10.05 -1.81
C GLY A 148 -1.64 9.27 -0.79
N PHE A 149 -0.55 8.66 -1.22
CA PHE A 149 0.31 7.89 -0.34
C PHE A 149 0.99 8.78 0.72
N ALA A 150 1.56 9.93 0.31
CA ALA A 150 2.22 10.86 1.21
C ALA A 150 1.29 11.47 2.25
N GLY A 151 0.08 11.87 1.84
CA GLY A 151 -0.90 12.50 2.72
C GLY A 151 -1.39 11.55 3.82
N LEU A 152 -1.56 10.26 3.52
CA LEU A 152 -1.99 9.29 4.51
C LEU A 152 -0.83 8.76 5.37
N PHE A 153 0.34 8.51 4.76
CA PHE A 153 1.44 7.79 5.41
C PHE A 153 2.53 8.72 5.97
N GLY A 154 2.60 9.96 5.48
CA GLY A 154 3.55 10.95 5.96
C GLY A 154 4.99 10.76 5.47
N THR A 155 5.21 10.04 4.35
CA THR A 155 6.51 9.78 3.76
C THR A 155 6.57 10.30 2.31
N PRO A 156 6.85 11.60 2.10
CA PRO A 156 6.73 12.23 0.80
C PRO A 156 7.77 11.76 -0.22
N LEU A 157 9.01 11.45 0.21
CA LEU A 157 10.03 10.91 -0.70
C LEU A 157 9.65 9.51 -1.16
N ALA A 158 9.33 8.63 -0.21
CA ALA A 158 8.92 7.26 -0.53
C ALA A 158 7.68 7.23 -1.43
N ALA A 159 6.68 8.06 -1.15
CA ALA A 159 5.47 8.19 -1.95
C ALA A 159 5.76 8.63 -3.39
N THR A 160 6.69 9.57 -3.54
CA THR A 160 7.13 10.05 -4.86
C THR A 160 7.81 8.92 -5.65
N PHE A 161 8.79 8.25 -5.03
CA PHE A 161 9.49 7.15 -5.69
C PHE A 161 8.54 5.98 -5.98
N PHE A 162 7.63 5.65 -5.08
CA PHE A 162 6.60 4.63 -5.34
C PHE A 162 5.79 4.96 -6.60
N ALA A 163 5.28 6.19 -6.73
CA ALA A 163 4.43 6.57 -7.85
C ALA A 163 5.14 6.54 -9.20
N ILE A 164 6.45 6.88 -9.25
CA ILE A 164 7.23 6.89 -10.50
C ILE A 164 7.85 5.52 -10.84
N GLU A 165 7.90 4.60 -9.86
CA GLU A 165 8.50 3.27 -10.00
C GLU A 165 7.46 2.19 -10.31
N VAL A 166 6.30 2.23 -9.63
CA VAL A 166 5.36 1.11 -9.56
C VAL A 166 4.64 0.81 -10.89
N MET A 167 4.54 1.77 -11.80
CA MET A 167 3.77 1.61 -13.04
C MET A 167 4.39 0.61 -14.02
N ILE A 168 5.73 0.65 -14.14
CA ILE A 168 6.50 -0.19 -15.06
C ILE A 168 7.76 -0.61 -14.30
N VAL A 169 7.87 -1.89 -13.99
CA VAL A 169 9.04 -2.46 -13.31
C VAL A 169 10.28 -2.26 -14.18
N GLY A 170 11.35 -1.78 -13.58
CA GLY A 170 12.61 -1.52 -14.27
C GLY A 170 12.69 -0.17 -15.00
N GLN A 171 11.62 0.66 -14.96
CA GLN A 171 11.63 1.99 -15.59
C GLN A 171 11.11 3.07 -14.65
N LEU A 172 11.96 4.00 -14.24
CA LEU A 172 11.57 5.17 -13.46
C LEU A 172 10.99 6.26 -14.37
N GLN A 173 9.84 6.79 -14.00
CA GLN A 173 9.15 7.87 -14.73
C GLN A 173 9.64 9.25 -14.26
N ILE A 174 10.91 9.57 -14.54
CA ILE A 174 11.64 10.73 -13.98
C ILE A 174 11.02 12.08 -14.34
N ASP A 175 10.34 12.20 -15.47
CA ASP A 175 9.64 13.43 -15.87
C ASP A 175 8.46 13.79 -14.96
N ALA A 176 7.94 12.83 -14.18
CA ALA A 176 6.94 13.08 -13.15
C ALA A 176 7.55 13.48 -11.79
N LEU A 177 8.85 13.24 -11.58
CA LEU A 177 9.51 13.36 -10.27
C LEU A 177 9.24 14.70 -9.57
N PHE A 178 9.52 15.82 -10.23
CA PHE A 178 9.36 17.15 -9.65
C PHE A 178 7.90 17.42 -9.20
N TYR A 179 6.94 17.09 -10.06
CA TYR A 179 5.52 17.34 -9.81
C TYR A 179 4.96 16.42 -8.72
N ALA A 180 5.36 15.15 -8.72
CA ALA A 180 5.00 14.18 -7.70
C ALA A 180 5.58 14.58 -6.34
N LEU A 181 6.85 15.01 -6.30
CA LEU A 181 7.50 15.49 -5.08
C LEU A 181 6.78 16.71 -4.49
N LEU A 182 6.48 17.71 -5.35
CA LEU A 182 5.76 18.91 -4.94
C LEU A 182 4.39 18.56 -4.32
N SER A 183 3.61 17.71 -4.99
CA SER A 183 2.28 17.32 -4.50
C SER A 183 2.35 16.47 -3.23
N SER A 184 3.35 15.59 -3.10
CA SER A 184 3.58 14.75 -1.92
C SER A 184 3.86 15.56 -0.67
N PHE A 185 4.80 16.52 -0.76
CA PHE A 185 5.11 17.40 0.38
C PHE A 185 3.92 18.27 0.80
N ILE A 186 3.18 18.82 -0.17
CA ILE A 186 1.98 19.61 0.12
C ILE A 186 0.92 18.74 0.79
N SER A 187 0.64 17.56 0.24
CA SER A 187 -0.38 16.66 0.78
C SER A 187 -0.05 16.21 2.20
N MET A 188 1.20 15.82 2.46
CA MET A 188 1.67 15.47 3.79
C MET A 188 1.49 16.63 4.77
N ASN A 189 1.98 17.83 4.43
CA ASN A 189 1.88 18.99 5.33
C ASN A 189 0.43 19.38 5.62
N VAL A 190 -0.45 19.35 4.62
CA VAL A 190 -1.89 19.60 4.80
C VAL A 190 -2.50 18.52 5.71
N ALA A 191 -2.21 17.24 5.48
CA ALA A 191 -2.78 16.18 6.31
C ALA A 191 -2.31 16.27 7.78
N GLN A 192 -1.04 16.59 8.01
CA GLN A 192 -0.49 16.77 9.36
C GLN A 192 -1.06 18.02 10.05
N SER A 193 -1.22 19.14 9.32
CA SER A 193 -1.82 20.35 9.88
C SER A 193 -3.29 20.17 10.28
N LEU A 194 -3.96 19.17 9.69
CA LEU A 194 -5.32 18.75 10.05
C LEU A 194 -5.35 17.65 11.14
N GLY A 195 -4.21 17.32 11.75
CA GLY A 195 -4.12 16.43 12.91
C GLY A 195 -3.97 14.95 12.58
N LEU A 196 -3.58 14.58 11.35
CA LEU A 196 -3.25 13.20 11.06
C LEU A 196 -1.82 12.88 11.53
N GLU A 197 -1.71 12.00 12.51
CA GLU A 197 -0.42 11.60 13.09
C GLU A 197 0.37 10.70 12.15
N LYS A 198 1.70 10.85 12.18
CA LYS A 198 2.66 10.05 11.44
C LYS A 198 3.33 9.05 12.38
N PHE A 199 3.40 7.78 11.95
CA PHE A 199 4.22 6.78 12.62
C PHE A 199 5.70 6.98 12.28
N MET A 200 6.53 7.22 13.29
CA MET A 200 7.99 7.34 13.16
C MET A 200 8.68 6.75 14.39
N VAL A 201 9.75 6.00 14.16
CA VAL A 201 10.60 5.43 15.22
C VAL A 201 12.06 5.64 14.82
N GLY A 202 12.73 6.61 15.43
CA GLY A 202 14.15 6.83 15.16
C GLY A 202 15.01 5.67 15.69
N ILE A 203 15.73 5.00 14.81
CA ILE A 203 16.66 3.94 15.16
C ILE A 203 18.09 4.42 14.87
N PRO A 204 18.89 4.75 15.89
CA PRO A 204 20.29 5.07 15.69
C PRO A 204 21.06 3.81 15.30
N VAL A 205 21.71 3.82 14.15
CA VAL A 205 22.50 2.71 13.64
C VAL A 205 23.88 3.23 13.24
N GLU A 206 24.92 2.58 13.75
CA GLU A 206 26.28 2.70 13.24
C GLU A 206 26.48 1.64 12.16
N ILE A 207 26.92 2.08 10.98
CA ILE A 207 27.10 1.19 9.84
C ILE A 207 28.42 0.43 10.01
N GLN A 208 28.34 -0.90 10.05
CA GLN A 208 29.49 -1.79 10.04
C GLN A 208 29.36 -2.73 8.85
N PHE A 209 30.32 -2.64 7.91
CA PHE A 209 30.39 -3.51 6.74
C PHE A 209 31.33 -4.68 7.00
N ASP A 210 30.94 -5.58 7.87
CA ASP A 210 31.65 -6.82 8.23
C ASP A 210 30.76 -8.04 7.94
N GLU A 211 30.72 -9.01 8.82
CA GLU A 211 29.79 -10.16 8.76
C GLU A 211 28.30 -9.73 8.77
N THR A 212 27.99 -8.48 9.12
CA THR A 212 26.64 -7.90 9.06
C THR A 212 26.10 -7.89 7.63
N LEU A 213 26.97 -7.72 6.62
CA LEU A 213 26.56 -7.76 5.21
C LEU A 213 25.90 -9.09 4.82
N VAL A 214 26.48 -10.22 5.25
CA VAL A 214 25.92 -11.55 4.97
C VAL A 214 24.55 -11.70 5.64
N LYS A 215 24.41 -11.21 6.87
CA LYS A 215 23.14 -11.23 7.60
C LYS A 215 22.07 -10.38 6.90
N MET A 216 22.42 -9.23 6.32
CA MET A 216 21.51 -8.40 5.52
C MET A 216 21.05 -9.14 4.26
N VAL A 217 21.93 -9.86 3.57
CA VAL A 217 21.55 -10.66 2.40
C VAL A 217 20.57 -11.77 2.80
N VAL A 218 20.81 -12.48 3.90
CA VAL A 218 19.89 -13.52 4.41
C VAL A 218 18.52 -12.94 4.76
N LEU A 219 18.48 -11.77 5.42
CA LEU A 219 17.22 -11.05 5.67
C LEU A 219 16.52 -10.69 4.35
N GLY A 220 17.26 -10.16 3.38
CA GLY A 220 16.71 -9.80 2.07
C GLY A 220 16.07 -10.99 1.36
N ILE A 221 16.70 -12.17 1.41
CA ILE A 221 16.15 -13.41 0.85
C ILE A 221 14.84 -13.79 1.57
N ALA A 222 14.84 -13.81 2.91
CA ALA A 222 13.64 -14.16 3.68
C ALA A 222 12.47 -13.22 3.42
N PHE A 223 12.72 -11.91 3.41
CA PHE A 223 11.72 -10.90 3.13
C PHE A 223 11.24 -10.93 1.68
N GLY A 224 12.16 -11.18 0.74
CA GLY A 224 11.84 -11.37 -0.67
C GLY A 224 10.88 -12.53 -0.91
N LEU A 225 11.20 -13.70 -0.34
CA LEU A 225 10.34 -14.89 -0.40
C LEU A 225 8.98 -14.66 0.26
N THR A 226 8.93 -13.89 1.36
CA THR A 226 7.68 -13.58 2.06
C THR A 226 6.79 -12.65 1.25
N GLY A 227 7.33 -11.60 0.63
CA GLY A 227 6.59 -10.71 -0.26
C GLY A 227 6.07 -11.45 -1.50
N ARG A 228 6.90 -12.32 -2.08
CA ARG A 228 6.50 -13.21 -3.18
C ARG A 228 5.38 -14.16 -2.77
N LEU A 229 5.51 -14.80 -1.60
CA LEU A 229 4.47 -15.68 -1.06
C LEU A 229 3.14 -14.93 -0.94
N PHE A 230 3.16 -13.68 -0.46
CA PHE A 230 1.96 -12.85 -0.36
C PHE A 230 1.35 -12.58 -1.75
N SER A 231 2.13 -12.08 -2.70
CA SER A 231 1.63 -11.69 -4.04
C SER A 231 1.09 -12.89 -4.82
N VAL A 232 1.84 -14.00 -4.84
CA VAL A 232 1.43 -15.24 -5.52
C VAL A 232 0.17 -15.84 -4.88
N SER A 233 0.14 -15.92 -3.54
CA SER A 233 -1.02 -16.44 -2.82
C SER A 233 -2.27 -15.59 -3.06
N LEU A 234 -2.13 -14.27 -3.05
CA LEU A 234 -3.24 -13.35 -3.31
C LEU A 234 -3.79 -13.51 -4.74
N ALA A 235 -2.91 -13.55 -5.73
CA ALA A 235 -3.29 -13.75 -7.13
C ALA A 235 -3.98 -15.11 -7.33
N TYR A 236 -3.40 -16.17 -6.76
CA TYR A 236 -3.96 -17.51 -6.81
C TYR A 236 -5.34 -17.60 -6.17
N LEU A 237 -5.51 -17.12 -4.94
CA LEU A 237 -6.78 -17.19 -4.24
C LEU A 237 -7.86 -16.29 -4.88
N LYS A 238 -7.51 -15.11 -5.38
CA LYS A 238 -8.43 -14.27 -6.16
C LYS A 238 -8.95 -15.02 -7.38
N LYS A 239 -8.08 -15.67 -8.14
CA LYS A 239 -8.44 -16.48 -9.33
C LYS A 239 -9.27 -17.71 -8.94
N TYR A 240 -8.84 -18.47 -7.94
CA TYR A 240 -9.50 -19.67 -7.47
C TYR A 240 -10.95 -19.42 -7.01
N TRP A 241 -11.13 -18.43 -6.10
CA TRP A 241 -12.45 -18.10 -5.59
C TRP A 241 -13.36 -17.48 -6.65
N SER A 242 -12.81 -16.71 -7.59
CA SER A 242 -13.60 -16.17 -8.71
C SER A 242 -14.11 -17.24 -9.64
N ALA A 243 -13.36 -18.32 -9.82
CA ALA A 243 -13.80 -19.47 -10.60
C ALA A 243 -14.84 -20.33 -9.85
N LYS A 244 -14.65 -20.55 -8.55
CA LYS A 244 -15.55 -21.38 -7.72
C LYS A 244 -16.86 -20.67 -7.35
N ILE A 245 -16.80 -19.37 -7.11
CA ILE A 245 -17.96 -18.54 -6.73
C ILE A 245 -17.97 -17.30 -7.65
N PRO A 246 -18.55 -17.43 -8.87
CA PRO A 246 -18.54 -16.36 -9.88
C PRO A 246 -19.24 -15.07 -9.41
N SER A 247 -20.28 -15.18 -8.57
CA SER A 247 -20.96 -14.02 -8.00
C SER A 247 -20.08 -13.33 -6.95
N PRO A 248 -19.57 -12.10 -7.21
CA PRO A 248 -18.70 -11.42 -6.24
C PRO A 248 -19.40 -11.14 -4.91
N THR A 249 -20.69 -10.85 -4.95
CA THR A 249 -21.49 -10.58 -3.75
C THR A 249 -21.69 -11.83 -2.89
N LEU A 250 -21.94 -13.00 -3.53
CA LEU A 250 -22.04 -14.26 -2.81
C LEU A 250 -20.67 -14.69 -2.26
N ARG A 251 -19.60 -14.44 -3.03
CA ARG A 251 -18.23 -14.74 -2.62
C ARG A 251 -17.83 -14.01 -1.35
N ILE A 252 -18.05 -12.68 -1.27
CA ILE A 252 -17.72 -11.89 -0.07
C ILE A 252 -18.55 -12.35 1.14
N PHE A 253 -19.79 -12.80 0.94
CA PHE A 253 -20.63 -13.32 2.01
C PHE A 253 -20.10 -14.64 2.56
N LEU A 254 -19.90 -15.64 1.71
CA LEU A 254 -19.46 -16.97 2.12
C LEU A 254 -18.04 -16.95 2.71
N LEU A 255 -17.12 -16.29 2.03
CA LEU A 255 -15.75 -16.16 2.53
C LEU A 255 -15.67 -15.21 3.73
N GLY A 256 -16.54 -14.23 3.82
CA GLY A 256 -16.66 -13.34 4.99
C GLY A 256 -17.01 -14.08 6.27
N ILE A 257 -17.86 -15.11 6.21
CA ILE A 257 -18.15 -16.00 7.35
C ILE A 257 -16.85 -16.70 7.78
N ILE A 258 -16.11 -17.26 6.83
CA ILE A 258 -14.85 -17.97 7.13
C ILE A 258 -13.81 -17.00 7.71
N VAL A 259 -13.65 -15.80 7.11
CA VAL A 259 -12.77 -14.75 7.65
C VAL A 259 -13.14 -14.39 9.08
N SER A 260 -14.43 -14.18 9.38
CA SER A 260 -14.89 -13.87 10.74
C SER A 260 -14.49 -14.96 11.75
N ILE A 261 -14.71 -16.22 11.40
CA ILE A 261 -14.37 -17.37 12.25
C ILE A 261 -12.86 -17.44 12.47
N LEU A 262 -12.08 -17.34 11.40
CA LEU A 262 -10.62 -17.44 11.49
C LEU A 262 -10.01 -16.29 12.31
N ILE A 263 -10.47 -15.05 12.11
CA ILE A 263 -9.98 -13.89 12.87
C ILE A 263 -10.37 -13.97 14.34
N ALA A 264 -11.55 -14.49 14.65
CA ALA A 264 -11.97 -14.71 16.04
C ALA A 264 -11.18 -15.85 16.70
N ALA A 265 -10.95 -16.95 15.98
CA ALA A 265 -10.25 -18.13 16.50
C ALA A 265 -8.74 -17.88 16.71
N PHE A 266 -8.10 -17.15 15.79
CA PHE A 266 -6.68 -16.85 15.86
C PHE A 266 -6.44 -15.51 16.58
N GLY A 267 -6.21 -15.57 17.89
CA GLY A 267 -5.76 -14.43 18.70
C GLY A 267 -6.83 -13.36 18.98
N SER A 268 -8.14 -13.71 18.93
CA SER A 268 -9.24 -12.82 19.32
C SER A 268 -9.16 -11.41 18.72
N GLY A 269 -8.88 -11.33 17.42
CA GLY A 269 -8.78 -10.06 16.70
C GLY A 269 -7.37 -9.47 16.57
N ARG A 270 -6.32 -10.13 17.09
CA ARG A 270 -4.91 -9.70 16.96
C ARG A 270 -4.50 -9.41 15.52
N TYR A 271 -5.04 -10.15 14.56
CA TYR A 271 -4.72 -10.04 13.14
C TYR A 271 -5.76 -9.26 12.32
N ALA A 272 -6.78 -8.70 12.97
CA ALA A 272 -7.80 -7.87 12.33
C ALA A 272 -7.23 -6.50 11.91
N GLY A 273 -7.84 -5.89 10.90
CA GLY A 273 -7.53 -4.54 10.41
C GLY A 273 -6.10 -4.38 9.89
N LEU A 274 -5.49 -3.24 10.16
CA LEU A 274 -4.19 -2.81 9.63
C LEU A 274 -3.02 -3.72 10.06
N GLY A 275 -3.02 -4.19 11.31
CA GLY A 275 -1.87 -4.83 11.96
C GLY A 275 -0.91 -3.83 12.62
N THR A 276 -1.37 -2.60 12.88
CA THR A 276 -0.57 -1.57 13.60
C THR A 276 -0.19 -2.01 15.00
N ASN A 277 -0.99 -2.85 15.66
CA ASN A 277 -0.64 -3.48 16.93
C ASN A 277 0.60 -4.37 16.82
N LEU A 278 0.79 -5.12 15.72
CA LEU A 278 1.99 -5.94 15.49
C LEU A 278 3.19 -5.05 15.16
N ILE A 279 2.97 -3.97 14.40
CA ILE A 279 4.02 -2.97 14.14
C ILE A 279 4.44 -2.35 15.47
N HIS A 280 3.50 -1.88 16.29
CA HIS A 280 3.80 -1.31 17.60
C HIS A 280 4.57 -2.31 18.49
N ALA A 281 4.10 -3.54 18.58
CA ALA A 281 4.76 -4.59 19.36
C ALA A 281 6.21 -4.83 18.90
N SER A 282 6.48 -4.73 17.59
CA SER A 282 7.84 -4.92 17.05
C SER A 282 8.83 -3.83 17.46
N PHE A 283 8.37 -2.63 17.83
CA PHE A 283 9.26 -1.49 18.15
C PHE A 283 9.21 -1.05 19.62
N TYR A 284 8.20 -1.48 20.38
CA TYR A 284 8.02 -1.08 21.79
C TYR A 284 8.14 -2.24 22.78
N SER A 285 8.91 -3.27 22.42
CA SER A 285 9.26 -4.42 23.29
C SER A 285 8.06 -5.20 23.82
N GLU A 286 6.96 -5.23 23.06
CA GLU A 286 5.84 -6.11 23.31
C GLU A 286 6.06 -7.49 22.68
N THR A 287 5.24 -8.47 23.02
CA THR A 287 5.42 -9.85 22.54
C THR A 287 5.01 -10.02 21.10
N ILE A 288 5.96 -10.44 20.26
CA ILE A 288 5.75 -10.96 18.91
C ILE A 288 5.94 -12.48 18.96
N TYR A 289 4.92 -13.22 18.53
CA TYR A 289 4.98 -14.68 18.42
C TYR A 289 5.53 -15.10 17.05
N VAL A 290 6.17 -16.27 17.02
CA VAL A 290 6.78 -16.82 15.80
C VAL A 290 5.79 -16.94 14.64
N GLN A 291 4.52 -17.20 14.94
CA GLN A 291 3.44 -17.35 13.95
C GLN A 291 2.77 -16.02 13.52
N ASP A 292 3.07 -14.88 14.15
CA ASP A 292 2.34 -13.63 13.89
C ASP A 292 2.42 -13.19 12.42
N TRP A 293 3.60 -13.27 11.82
CA TRP A 293 3.79 -12.87 10.43
C TRP A 293 3.01 -13.74 9.44
N ILE A 294 2.99 -15.06 9.63
CA ILE A 294 2.32 -15.97 8.70
C ILE A 294 0.79 -15.93 8.87
N LEU A 295 0.29 -15.80 10.10
CA LEU A 295 -1.13 -15.66 10.36
C LEU A 295 -1.65 -14.32 9.82
N LYS A 296 -0.90 -13.22 10.00
CA LYS A 296 -1.24 -11.94 9.40
C LYS A 296 -1.25 -12.00 7.88
N LEU A 297 -0.25 -12.64 7.27
CA LEU A 297 -0.19 -12.87 5.83
C LEU A 297 -1.42 -13.64 5.34
N GLY A 298 -1.68 -14.80 5.90
CA GLY A 298 -2.77 -15.68 5.49
C GLY A 298 -4.14 -15.01 5.61
N LEU A 299 -4.43 -14.38 6.74
CA LEU A 299 -5.71 -13.71 7.00
C LEU A 299 -5.90 -12.47 6.12
N THR A 300 -4.82 -11.73 5.80
CA THR A 300 -4.89 -10.60 4.86
C THR A 300 -5.17 -11.07 3.44
N VAL A 301 -4.41 -12.05 2.96
CA VAL A 301 -4.60 -12.63 1.63
C VAL A 301 -6.02 -13.20 1.48
N PHE A 302 -6.52 -13.86 2.52
CA PHE A 302 -7.87 -14.43 2.52
C PHE A 302 -8.95 -13.33 2.51
N SER A 303 -8.82 -12.30 3.35
CA SER A 303 -9.74 -11.15 3.38
C SER A 303 -9.81 -10.41 2.04
N LEU A 304 -8.67 -10.13 1.43
CA LEU A 304 -8.60 -9.45 0.12
C LEU A 304 -9.12 -10.32 -1.02
N SER A 305 -8.86 -11.64 -0.99
CA SER A 305 -9.38 -12.57 -2.00
C SER A 305 -10.89 -12.78 -1.90
N ALA A 306 -11.47 -12.61 -0.72
CA ALA A 306 -12.91 -12.62 -0.51
C ALA A 306 -13.60 -11.42 -1.18
N GLY A 307 -12.91 -10.28 -1.32
CA GLY A 307 -13.42 -9.06 -1.95
C GLY A 307 -13.64 -7.89 -0.98
N PHE A 308 -13.17 -7.98 0.27
CA PHE A 308 -13.21 -6.85 1.20
C PHE A 308 -12.34 -5.71 0.66
N LEU A 309 -12.88 -4.47 0.73
CA LEU A 309 -12.17 -3.29 0.29
C LEU A 309 -11.13 -2.85 1.33
N GLY A 310 -9.95 -2.54 0.84
CA GLY A 310 -8.80 -2.10 1.62
C GLY A 310 -7.53 -2.21 0.80
N GLY A 311 -6.40 -1.81 1.39
CA GLY A 311 -5.08 -1.94 0.79
C GLY A 311 -4.32 -3.14 1.33
N GLU A 312 -3.16 -3.39 0.75
CA GLU A 312 -2.22 -4.45 1.13
C GLU A 312 -1.05 -3.93 1.97
N VAL A 313 -0.75 -2.64 1.91
CA VAL A 313 0.54 -2.04 2.31
C VAL A 313 0.80 -2.14 3.81
N THR A 314 -0.09 -1.60 4.68
CA THR A 314 0.12 -1.70 6.14
C THR A 314 0.19 -3.15 6.64
N PRO A 315 -0.65 -4.09 6.17
CA PRO A 315 -0.44 -5.52 6.45
C PRO A 315 0.95 -6.04 6.07
N LEU A 316 1.49 -5.66 4.89
CA LEU A 316 2.84 -6.05 4.49
C LEU A 316 3.90 -5.49 5.42
N PHE A 317 3.75 -4.25 5.88
CA PHE A 317 4.62 -3.67 6.89
C PHE A 317 4.59 -4.48 8.20
N SER A 318 3.41 -4.86 8.66
CA SER A 318 3.26 -5.63 9.90
C SER A 318 3.81 -7.06 9.76
N ILE A 319 3.62 -7.70 8.62
CA ILE A 319 4.20 -9.00 8.29
C ILE A 319 5.73 -8.92 8.30
N GLY A 320 6.29 -7.91 7.63
CA GLY A 320 7.72 -7.72 7.55
C GLY A 320 8.36 -7.42 8.90
N SER A 321 7.78 -6.52 9.70
CA SER A 321 8.28 -6.20 11.04
C SER A 321 8.24 -7.42 11.96
N SER A 322 7.13 -8.16 11.98
CA SER A 322 6.99 -9.36 12.82
C SER A 322 8.00 -10.45 12.41
N LEU A 323 8.17 -10.68 11.10
CA LEU A 323 9.18 -11.62 10.61
C LEU A 323 10.61 -11.15 10.96
N GLY A 324 10.87 -9.84 10.87
CA GLY A 324 12.15 -9.25 11.27
C GLY A 324 12.49 -9.55 12.73
N ILE A 325 11.54 -9.41 13.65
CA ILE A 325 11.72 -9.79 15.07
C ILE A 325 12.07 -11.29 15.19
N VAL A 326 11.37 -12.16 14.50
CA VAL A 326 11.64 -13.60 14.54
C VAL A 326 13.05 -13.92 14.00
N MET A 327 13.43 -13.34 12.87
CA MET A 327 14.74 -13.56 12.24
C MET A 327 15.89 -12.97 13.06
N SER A 328 15.66 -11.89 13.81
CA SER A 328 16.69 -11.20 14.59
C SER A 328 17.34 -12.10 15.61
N SER A 329 16.57 -12.97 16.27
CA SER A 329 17.07 -13.91 17.27
C SER A 329 17.98 -15.00 16.67
N TRP A 330 17.72 -15.41 15.42
CA TRP A 330 18.52 -16.42 14.73
C TRP A 330 19.82 -15.86 14.16
N LEU A 331 19.79 -14.60 13.74
CA LEU A 331 20.94 -13.95 13.10
C LEU A 331 21.82 -13.15 14.08
N GLY A 332 21.38 -12.99 15.34
CA GLY A 332 22.08 -12.16 16.32
C GLY A 332 22.17 -10.68 15.87
N ILE A 333 21.06 -10.13 15.37
CA ILE A 333 20.93 -8.74 14.93
C ILE A 333 19.96 -8.02 15.89
N SER A 334 20.11 -6.70 16.03
CA SER A 334 19.14 -5.87 16.77
C SER A 334 17.71 -6.12 16.28
N PRO A 335 16.78 -6.50 17.16
CA PRO A 335 15.38 -6.73 16.79
C PRO A 335 14.74 -5.55 16.07
N MET A 336 14.97 -4.32 16.56
CA MET A 336 14.44 -3.10 15.95
C MET A 336 14.97 -2.87 14.52
N VAL A 337 16.27 -3.15 14.30
CA VAL A 337 16.88 -3.04 12.95
C VAL A 337 16.27 -4.07 12.00
N ALA A 338 16.19 -5.32 12.41
CA ALA A 338 15.59 -6.37 11.58
C ALA A 338 14.10 -6.11 11.29
N ALA A 339 13.34 -5.63 12.28
CA ALA A 339 11.93 -5.24 12.10
C ALA A 339 11.77 -4.09 11.12
N ALA A 340 12.60 -3.04 11.20
CA ALA A 340 12.57 -1.89 10.30
C ALA A 340 12.93 -2.28 8.86
N LEU A 341 13.93 -3.14 8.67
CA LEU A 341 14.30 -3.66 7.36
C LEU A 341 13.19 -4.52 6.77
N GLY A 342 12.58 -5.40 7.57
CA GLY A 342 11.45 -6.23 7.15
C GLY A 342 10.23 -5.42 6.78
N TYR A 343 9.94 -4.36 7.54
CA TYR A 343 8.85 -3.40 7.26
C TYR A 343 8.87 -2.91 5.81
N GLY A 344 9.99 -2.41 5.33
CA GLY A 344 10.10 -1.95 3.94
C GLY A 344 10.30 -3.06 2.93
N ALA A 345 11.16 -4.05 3.21
CA ALA A 345 11.58 -5.03 2.22
C ALA A 345 10.46 -6.01 1.81
N VAL A 346 9.59 -6.44 2.72
CA VAL A 346 8.44 -7.29 2.39
C VAL A 346 7.44 -6.52 1.51
N PHE A 347 7.20 -5.25 1.81
CA PHE A 347 6.39 -4.38 0.97
C PHE A 347 7.01 -4.21 -0.42
N GLY A 348 8.30 -3.87 -0.50
CA GLY A 348 9.01 -3.69 -1.76
C GLY A 348 8.95 -4.93 -2.64
N SER A 349 9.18 -6.10 -2.06
CA SER A 349 9.05 -7.37 -2.74
C SER A 349 7.63 -7.58 -3.26
N ALA A 350 6.60 -7.46 -2.43
CA ALA A 350 5.22 -7.71 -2.82
C ALA A 350 4.68 -6.73 -3.88
N THR A 351 5.18 -5.49 -3.90
CA THR A 351 4.82 -4.46 -4.89
C THR A 351 5.72 -4.45 -6.12
N ASN A 352 6.76 -5.27 -6.12
CA ASN A 352 7.80 -5.30 -7.14
C ASN A 352 8.44 -3.92 -7.36
N THR A 353 8.84 -3.28 -6.25
CA THR A 353 9.55 -2.00 -6.19
C THR A 353 10.77 -2.14 -5.27
N TRP A 354 11.88 -1.47 -5.59
CA TRP A 354 13.09 -1.54 -4.77
C TRP A 354 13.50 -0.19 -4.18
N LEU A 355 13.21 0.90 -4.88
CA LEU A 355 13.64 2.24 -4.47
C LEU A 355 12.70 2.83 -3.41
N ALA A 356 11.39 2.75 -3.63
CA ALA A 356 10.40 3.25 -2.69
C ALA A 356 10.57 2.68 -1.26
N PRO A 357 10.77 1.37 -1.03
CA PRO A 357 10.93 0.83 0.32
C PRO A 357 12.20 1.30 1.03
N ILE A 358 13.28 1.61 0.31
CA ILE A 358 14.49 2.21 0.89
C ILE A 358 14.15 3.56 1.52
N PHE A 359 13.41 4.40 0.79
CA PHE A 359 12.96 5.70 1.31
C PHE A 359 11.92 5.56 2.42
N ILE A 360 11.03 4.57 2.37
CA ILE A 360 10.10 4.27 3.49
C ILE A 360 10.90 4.02 4.77
N ILE A 361 11.90 3.14 4.71
CA ILE A 361 12.73 2.83 5.87
C ILE A 361 13.46 4.09 6.35
N GLY A 362 14.02 4.87 5.44
CA GLY A 362 14.71 6.12 5.78
C GLY A 362 13.81 7.17 6.44
N GLU A 363 12.60 7.39 5.92
CA GLU A 363 11.67 8.40 6.44
C GLU A 363 10.96 7.98 7.72
N VAL A 364 10.79 6.68 7.97
CA VAL A 364 10.11 6.15 9.16
C VAL A 364 11.09 5.87 10.29
N PHE A 365 12.26 5.29 9.98
CA PHE A 365 13.18 4.78 11.00
C PHE A 365 14.51 5.55 11.08
N GLY A 366 14.73 6.50 10.20
CA GLY A 366 15.92 7.35 10.14
C GLY A 366 16.81 7.03 8.92
N TYR A 367 17.38 8.08 8.35
CA TYR A 367 18.19 7.97 7.11
C TYR A 367 19.49 7.18 7.31
N SER A 368 19.96 7.02 8.54
CA SER A 368 21.09 6.13 8.88
C SER A 368 20.81 4.67 8.52
N MET A 369 19.55 4.25 8.43
CA MET A 369 19.16 2.90 8.02
C MET A 369 19.27 2.65 6.51
N MET A 370 19.35 3.70 5.67
CA MET A 370 19.27 3.55 4.20
C MET A 370 20.32 2.64 3.58
N PRO A 371 21.60 2.62 3.99
CA PRO A 371 22.59 1.70 3.42
C PRO A 371 22.22 0.22 3.61
N TYR A 372 21.75 -0.17 4.80
CA TYR A 372 21.25 -1.51 5.05
C TYR A 372 19.93 -1.79 4.31
N ALA A 373 19.04 -0.80 4.29
CA ALA A 373 17.79 -0.87 3.54
C ALA A 373 18.04 -1.11 2.05
N ALA A 374 19.04 -0.45 1.46
CA ALA A 374 19.39 -0.64 0.06
C ALA A 374 19.79 -2.10 -0.23
N ILE A 375 20.65 -2.69 0.60
CA ILE A 375 21.07 -4.08 0.42
C ILE A 375 19.87 -5.03 0.55
N VAL A 376 19.11 -4.91 1.63
CA VAL A 376 18.00 -5.81 1.93
C VAL A 376 16.86 -5.69 0.91
N CYS A 377 16.49 -4.46 0.52
CA CYS A 377 15.41 -4.24 -0.44
C CYS A 377 15.79 -4.66 -1.86
N ILE A 378 17.03 -4.44 -2.30
CA ILE A 378 17.51 -4.90 -3.62
C ILE A 378 17.53 -6.44 -3.66
N VAL A 379 18.06 -7.10 -2.62
CA VAL A 379 18.05 -8.57 -2.55
C VAL A 379 16.62 -9.09 -2.54
N ALA A 380 15.72 -8.49 -1.75
CA ALA A 380 14.31 -8.89 -1.69
C ALA A 380 13.60 -8.72 -3.04
N PHE A 381 13.88 -7.64 -3.77
CA PHE A 381 13.36 -7.38 -5.11
C PHE A 381 13.84 -8.46 -6.10
N VAL A 382 15.14 -8.78 -6.12
CA VAL A 382 15.70 -9.80 -7.02
C VAL A 382 15.12 -11.18 -6.73
N VAL A 383 15.01 -11.56 -5.46
CA VAL A 383 14.45 -12.86 -5.03
C VAL A 383 12.97 -12.99 -5.36
N ASN A 384 12.22 -11.88 -5.34
CA ASN A 384 10.81 -11.88 -5.74
C ASN A 384 10.63 -12.25 -7.22
N GLY A 385 11.56 -11.88 -8.08
CA GLY A 385 11.42 -12.02 -9.53
C GLY A 385 10.43 -10.98 -10.08
N ASN A 386 9.36 -11.44 -10.73
CA ASN A 386 8.39 -10.56 -11.40
C ASN A 386 6.97 -10.62 -10.79
N ASP A 387 6.82 -11.24 -9.62
CA ASP A 387 5.52 -11.36 -8.96
C ASP A 387 5.12 -10.03 -8.30
N SER A 388 3.85 -9.64 -8.41
CA SER A 388 3.34 -8.39 -7.83
C SER A 388 1.89 -8.53 -7.38
N ILE A 389 1.53 -7.80 -6.31
CA ILE A 389 0.13 -7.64 -5.90
C ILE A 389 -0.71 -6.89 -6.94
N TYR A 390 -0.07 -6.17 -7.86
CA TYR A 390 -0.69 -5.38 -8.92
C TYR A 390 -0.71 -6.15 -10.24
N GLY A 391 -1.80 -6.86 -10.52
CA GLY A 391 -1.92 -7.70 -11.73
C GLY A 391 -1.86 -6.94 -13.07
N GLN A 392 -1.93 -5.60 -13.06
CA GLN A 392 -1.81 -4.75 -14.24
C GLN A 392 -0.44 -4.05 -14.34
N GLN A 393 0.49 -4.34 -13.43
CA GLN A 393 1.85 -3.82 -13.50
C GLN A 393 2.58 -4.39 -14.71
N LYS A 394 3.23 -3.53 -15.49
CA LYS A 394 4.03 -3.95 -16.65
C LYS A 394 5.48 -4.11 -16.26
N ILE A 395 6.19 -4.99 -17.01
CA ILE A 395 7.63 -5.18 -16.91
C ILE A 395 8.25 -4.52 -18.14
N PHE A 396 9.34 -3.77 -17.93
CA PHE A 396 10.08 -3.18 -19.04
C PHE A 396 10.89 -4.26 -19.76
N GLU A 397 10.53 -4.52 -21.02
CA GLU A 397 11.25 -5.44 -21.88
C GLU A 397 12.18 -4.64 -22.81
N LEU A 398 13.47 -4.96 -22.80
CA LEU A 398 14.48 -4.27 -23.62
C LEU A 398 14.23 -4.40 -25.14
N GLU A 399 13.54 -5.47 -25.57
CA GLU A 399 13.18 -5.68 -26.99
C GLU A 399 12.25 -4.61 -27.58
N SER A 400 11.60 -3.80 -26.75
CA SER A 400 10.74 -2.71 -27.21
C SER A 400 11.48 -1.47 -27.72
N ILE A 401 12.83 -1.44 -27.64
CA ILE A 401 13.67 -0.31 -28.08
C ILE A 401 14.11 -0.45 -29.54
N GLU A 402 14.04 -1.66 -30.11
CA GLU A 402 14.51 -1.95 -31.49
C GLU A 402 13.42 -1.84 -32.58
N ARG A 403 12.26 -1.23 -32.27
CA ARG A 403 11.20 -1.01 -33.27
C ARG A 403 10.81 0.44 -33.44
#